data_e83cdc941eb635a796d19772f5cee569
#
_entry.id   e83cdc941eb635a796d19772f5cee569
#
_cell.length_a   1.000
_cell.length_b   1.000
_cell.length_c   1.000
_cell.angle_alpha   90.00
_cell.angle_beta   90.00
_cell.angle_gamma   90.00
#
_symmetry.space_group_name_H-M   'P 1'
#
loop_
_entity.id
_entity.type
_entity.pdbx_description
1 polymer ?
#
loop_
_entity_poly.entity_id
_entity_poly.type
_entity_poly.pdbx_seq_one_letter_code
_entity_poly.pdbx_strand_id
1 'polypeptide(L)'
;LSRLVLYKRPEMNNPITVVGFGGWADAGNVSTLSLAYLRESEGAIELGRLETSDLIDHTQHRPIVTIEGGFIREIRMPGWEIHYAMRKDADLILVSGYELSHGWDQFIRALFELMDTFGSRTLVTIGGLIDRTPHTRPVRLSFLTTSKRLYGKCMALGLNPSNYRGPASMHSYIIHNSGLKGLEAVSLWGHVPTYLNIPNPRVVLAVLEKLSSILEISLSLERLYVDAAVFDSKVNSLVESDEDLKEIVRSLEQEYDEQERNRVSYID
;
A
#
# COMPACT_ATOMS: atom_id res chain seq x y z
N LEU A 1 10.06 -26.04 6.87
CA LEU A 1 8.60 -26.03 7.02
C LEU A 1 8.07 -24.77 6.32
N SER A 2 6.96 -24.91 5.56
CA SER A 2 6.26 -23.79 4.97
C SER A 2 5.67 -22.89 6.06
N ARG A 3 5.71 -21.57 5.83
CA ARG A 3 5.01 -20.58 6.67
C ARG A 3 3.61 -20.25 6.15
N LEU A 4 3.23 -20.79 5.00
CA LEU A 4 1.93 -20.57 4.39
C LEU A 4 0.89 -21.56 4.97
N VAL A 5 -0.16 -21.02 5.54
CA VAL A 5 -1.34 -21.79 6.02
C VAL A 5 -2.55 -21.33 5.21
N LEU A 6 -3.12 -22.25 4.44
CA LEU A 6 -4.31 -22.01 3.62
C LEU A 6 -5.53 -22.71 4.24
N TYR A 7 -6.62 -21.96 4.39
CA TYR A 7 -7.92 -22.47 4.86
C TYR A 7 -8.79 -22.92 3.68
N LYS A 8 -8.52 -22.39 2.49
CA LYS A 8 -9.27 -22.65 1.25
C LYS A 8 -8.31 -22.72 0.07
N ARG A 9 -8.75 -23.35 -1.02
CA ARG A 9 -8.02 -23.44 -2.30
C ARG A 9 -8.99 -23.21 -3.46
N PRO A 10 -9.51 -21.96 -3.64
CA PRO A 10 -10.36 -21.65 -4.78
C PRO A 10 -9.58 -21.75 -6.09
N GLU A 11 -10.28 -22.08 -7.17
CA GLU A 11 -9.75 -21.83 -8.51
C GLU A 11 -9.82 -20.33 -8.80
N MET A 12 -8.72 -19.73 -9.21
CA MET A 12 -8.60 -18.30 -9.47
C MET A 12 -8.34 -18.00 -10.94
N ASN A 13 -8.92 -16.89 -11.40
CA ASN A 13 -8.74 -16.40 -12.76
C ASN A 13 -7.72 -15.25 -12.78
N ASN A 14 -6.53 -15.52 -13.32
CA ASN A 14 -5.44 -14.52 -13.49
C ASN A 14 -5.20 -13.66 -12.23
N PRO A 15 -4.97 -14.27 -11.07
CA PRO A 15 -4.94 -13.53 -9.81
C PRO A 15 -3.77 -12.55 -9.73
N ILE A 16 -4.05 -11.39 -9.17
CA ILE A 16 -3.07 -10.34 -8.87
C ILE A 16 -2.86 -10.32 -7.35
N THR A 17 -1.60 -10.39 -6.92
CA THR A 17 -1.26 -10.28 -5.51
C THR A 17 -0.97 -8.84 -5.13
N VAL A 18 -1.72 -8.30 -4.17
CA VAL A 18 -1.53 -6.95 -3.61
C VAL A 18 -1.07 -7.09 -2.17
N VAL A 19 0.06 -6.47 -1.85
CA VAL A 19 0.70 -6.52 -0.54
C VAL A 19 0.74 -5.13 0.07
N GLY A 20 0.30 -5.01 1.31
CA GLY A 20 0.40 -3.78 2.09
C GLY A 20 0.54 -4.08 3.57
N PHE A 21 1.27 -3.24 4.29
CA PHE A 21 1.55 -3.47 5.70
C PHE A 21 1.85 -2.19 6.47
N GLY A 22 1.51 -2.21 7.76
CA GLY A 22 1.85 -1.17 8.71
C GLY A 22 3.34 -1.21 9.08
N GLY A 23 3.90 -0.05 9.34
CA GLY A 23 5.30 0.11 9.72
C GLY A 23 5.91 1.39 9.17
N TRP A 24 7.23 1.39 8.93
CA TRP A 24 7.96 2.57 8.50
C TRP A 24 7.46 3.15 7.15
N ALA A 25 7.00 2.30 6.27
CA ALA A 25 6.54 2.66 4.92
C ALA A 25 5.02 2.87 4.81
N ASP A 26 4.34 3.21 5.90
CA ASP A 26 2.88 3.39 5.95
C ASP A 26 2.47 4.81 6.40
N ALA A 27 3.14 5.84 5.88
CA ALA A 27 2.76 7.22 6.16
C ALA A 27 1.29 7.47 5.76
N GLY A 28 0.55 8.19 6.62
CA GLY A 28 -0.88 8.45 6.43
C GLY A 28 -1.73 7.18 6.35
N ASN A 29 -1.23 6.05 6.86
CA ASN A 29 -1.86 4.73 6.77
C ASN A 29 -2.20 4.34 5.31
N VAL A 30 -1.46 4.84 4.32
CA VAL A 30 -1.76 4.62 2.90
C VAL A 30 -1.75 3.13 2.56
N SER A 31 -0.75 2.39 3.05
CA SER A 31 -0.62 0.96 2.80
C SER A 31 -1.75 0.17 3.45
N THR A 32 -1.91 0.32 4.76
CA THR A 32 -2.90 -0.43 5.55
C THR A 32 -4.33 -0.09 5.19
N LEU A 33 -4.66 1.19 4.97
CA LEU A 33 -6.00 1.59 4.54
C LEU A 33 -6.34 1.13 3.12
N SER A 34 -5.37 1.12 2.20
CA SER A 34 -5.60 0.60 0.84
C SER A 34 -6.01 -0.87 0.89
N LEU A 35 -5.30 -1.70 1.66
CA LEU A 35 -5.63 -3.12 1.80
C LEU A 35 -6.97 -3.33 2.53
N ALA A 36 -7.22 -2.57 3.60
CA ALA A 36 -8.49 -2.62 4.32
C ALA A 36 -9.66 -2.23 3.42
N TYR A 37 -9.50 -1.16 2.64
CA TYR A 37 -10.52 -0.71 1.69
C TYR A 37 -10.79 -1.75 0.61
N LEU A 38 -9.75 -2.29 -0.04
CA LEU A 38 -9.91 -3.35 -1.05
C LEU A 38 -10.58 -4.59 -0.47
N ARG A 39 -10.23 -4.98 0.75
CA ARG A 39 -10.88 -6.11 1.43
C ARG A 39 -12.38 -5.89 1.60
N GLU A 40 -12.79 -4.70 2.02
CA GLU A 40 -14.20 -4.38 2.26
C GLU A 40 -14.96 -4.18 0.93
N SER A 41 -14.46 -3.33 0.03
CA SER A 41 -15.15 -2.92 -1.20
C SER A 41 -15.28 -4.05 -2.22
N GLU A 42 -14.29 -4.96 -2.29
CA GLU A 42 -14.30 -6.10 -3.19
C GLU A 42 -14.90 -7.38 -2.55
N GLY A 43 -15.40 -7.28 -1.32
CA GLY A 43 -16.00 -8.41 -0.60
C GLY A 43 -15.01 -9.56 -0.40
N ALA A 44 -13.73 -9.24 -0.16
CA ALA A 44 -12.70 -10.26 -0.02
C ALA A 44 -12.91 -11.08 1.26
N ILE A 45 -12.75 -12.39 1.13
CA ILE A 45 -12.89 -13.34 2.24
C ILE A 45 -11.54 -13.97 2.59
N GLU A 46 -11.42 -14.44 3.82
CA GLU A 46 -10.19 -15.02 4.34
C GLU A 46 -9.78 -16.27 3.55
N LEU A 47 -8.53 -16.28 3.08
CA LEU A 47 -7.89 -17.37 2.34
C LEU A 47 -6.96 -18.19 3.24
N GLY A 48 -6.27 -17.49 4.17
CA GLY A 48 -5.27 -18.10 5.04
C GLY A 48 -4.41 -17.06 5.74
N ARG A 49 -3.23 -17.48 6.18
CA ARG A 49 -2.25 -16.61 6.83
C ARG A 49 -0.82 -17.00 6.51
N LEU A 50 0.11 -16.07 6.71
CA LEU A 50 1.53 -16.39 6.82
C LEU A 50 1.92 -16.42 8.29
N GLU A 51 2.52 -17.51 8.73
CA GLU A 51 3.01 -17.66 10.11
C GLU A 51 4.31 -16.89 10.30
N THR A 52 4.18 -15.66 10.78
CA THR A 52 5.26 -14.67 10.88
C THR A 52 5.36 -14.04 12.27
N SER A 53 4.60 -14.51 13.25
CA SER A 53 4.60 -13.91 14.58
C SER A 53 5.96 -13.94 15.26
N ASP A 54 6.78 -14.94 14.99
CA ASP A 54 8.17 -15.03 15.45
C ASP A 54 9.15 -14.10 14.72
N LEU A 55 8.71 -13.43 13.67
CA LEU A 55 9.49 -12.46 12.87
C LEU A 55 9.12 -11.01 13.18
N ILE A 56 8.18 -10.79 14.09
CA ILE A 56 7.65 -9.49 14.50
C ILE A 56 8.16 -9.16 15.91
N ASP A 57 8.59 -7.93 16.15
CA ASP A 57 8.89 -7.45 17.50
C ASP A 57 7.59 -7.23 18.28
N HIS A 58 7.30 -8.10 19.22
CA HIS A 58 6.11 -8.03 20.06
C HIS A 58 6.12 -6.84 21.06
N THR A 59 7.23 -6.12 21.20
CA THR A 59 7.26 -4.88 22.00
C THR A 59 6.69 -3.71 21.21
N GLN A 60 6.81 -3.73 19.88
CA GLN A 60 6.23 -2.75 18.96
C GLN A 60 4.81 -3.13 18.53
N HIS A 61 4.58 -4.42 18.24
CA HIS A 61 3.29 -4.97 17.82
C HIS A 61 2.83 -6.02 18.83
N ARG A 62 2.18 -5.55 19.92
CA ARG A 62 1.77 -6.42 21.02
C ARG A 62 0.64 -7.36 20.62
N PRO A 63 0.68 -8.64 21.07
CA PRO A 63 -0.48 -9.52 20.99
C PRO A 63 -1.69 -8.89 21.68
N ILE A 64 -2.88 -9.13 21.13
CA ILE A 64 -4.15 -8.69 21.72
C ILE A 64 -4.65 -9.79 22.63
N VAL A 65 -4.96 -9.43 23.89
CA VAL A 65 -5.53 -10.35 24.86
C VAL A 65 -6.99 -9.99 25.17
N THR A 66 -7.85 -10.99 25.24
CA THR A 66 -9.22 -10.86 25.74
C THR A 66 -9.30 -11.50 27.13
N ILE A 67 -9.72 -10.70 28.15
CA ILE A 67 -9.87 -11.13 29.53
C ILE A 67 -11.34 -10.93 29.94
N GLU A 68 -11.97 -11.98 30.45
CA GLU A 68 -13.35 -11.93 30.95
C GLU A 68 -13.42 -12.61 32.32
N GLY A 69 -13.94 -11.88 33.31
CA GLY A 69 -14.08 -12.37 34.70
C GLY A 69 -12.75 -12.79 35.35
N GLY A 70 -11.62 -12.16 34.96
CA GLY A 70 -10.28 -12.48 35.45
C GLY A 70 -9.60 -13.64 34.72
N PHE A 71 -10.23 -14.24 33.71
CA PHE A 71 -9.67 -15.35 32.91
C PHE A 71 -9.28 -14.89 31.53
N ILE A 72 -8.08 -15.28 31.07
CA ILE A 72 -7.67 -15.10 29.67
C ILE A 72 -8.51 -16.03 28.79
N ARG A 73 -9.27 -15.45 27.84
CA ARG A 73 -10.09 -16.18 26.88
C ARG A 73 -9.36 -16.41 25.57
N GLU A 74 -8.60 -15.42 25.14
CA GLU A 74 -7.90 -15.46 23.86
C GLU A 74 -6.62 -14.63 23.93
N ILE A 75 -5.60 -15.06 23.22
CA ILE A 75 -4.43 -14.25 22.84
C ILE A 75 -4.29 -14.33 21.32
N ARG A 76 -4.43 -13.20 20.64
CA ARG A 76 -4.23 -13.10 19.20
C ARG A 76 -2.85 -12.51 18.91
N MET A 77 -1.99 -13.32 18.31
CA MET A 77 -0.65 -12.92 17.92
C MET A 77 -0.70 -12.03 16.66
N PRO A 78 0.18 -11.02 16.54
CA PRO A 78 0.34 -10.30 15.28
C PRO A 78 0.85 -11.26 14.20
N GLY A 79 0.38 -11.05 12.97
CA GLY A 79 0.72 -11.91 11.84
C GLY A 79 0.30 -11.29 10.52
N TRP A 80 0.47 -12.04 9.46
CA TRP A 80 0.06 -11.64 8.12
C TRP A 80 -1.16 -12.46 7.68
N GLU A 81 -2.21 -11.75 7.31
CA GLU A 81 -3.47 -12.29 6.83
C GLU A 81 -3.49 -12.32 5.30
N ILE A 82 -4.16 -13.32 4.75
CA ILE A 82 -4.37 -13.47 3.31
C ILE A 82 -5.86 -13.51 3.06
N HIS A 83 -6.33 -12.62 2.21
CA HIS A 83 -7.72 -12.58 1.74
C HIS A 83 -7.75 -12.70 0.22
N TYR A 84 -8.89 -13.07 -0.36
CA TYR A 84 -9.08 -13.11 -1.80
C TYR A 84 -10.46 -12.61 -2.19
N ALA A 85 -10.54 -12.01 -3.37
CA ALA A 85 -11.78 -11.59 -3.99
C ALA A 85 -11.87 -12.17 -5.40
N MET A 86 -12.98 -12.87 -5.68
CA MET A 86 -13.29 -13.39 -7.02
C MET A 86 -13.90 -12.27 -7.86
N ARG A 87 -13.36 -12.06 -9.07
CA ARG A 87 -13.73 -10.94 -9.92
C ARG A 87 -13.91 -11.37 -11.38
N LYS A 88 -14.58 -10.53 -12.18
CA LYS A 88 -14.81 -10.80 -13.60
C LYS A 88 -13.56 -10.58 -14.46
N ASP A 89 -12.75 -9.58 -14.10
CA ASP A 89 -11.56 -9.15 -14.83
C ASP A 89 -10.30 -9.91 -14.38
N ALA A 90 -9.94 -9.81 -13.13
CA ALA A 90 -8.84 -10.56 -12.51
C ALA A 90 -9.08 -10.67 -11.01
N ASP A 91 -8.86 -11.85 -10.45
CA ASP A 91 -9.02 -12.09 -9.01
C ASP A 91 -7.93 -11.36 -8.21
N LEU A 92 -8.23 -10.99 -6.98
CA LEU A 92 -7.28 -10.36 -6.09
C LEU A 92 -6.88 -11.31 -4.95
N ILE A 93 -5.59 -11.37 -4.66
CA ILE A 93 -5.05 -11.92 -3.42
C ILE A 93 -4.48 -10.74 -2.62
N LEU A 94 -5.07 -10.46 -1.47
CA LEU A 94 -4.70 -9.37 -0.58
C LEU A 94 -3.88 -9.92 0.58
N VAL A 95 -2.64 -9.46 0.72
CA VAL A 95 -1.70 -9.92 1.76
C VAL A 95 -1.36 -8.73 2.64
N SER A 96 -1.77 -8.77 3.90
CA SER A 96 -1.66 -7.63 4.83
C SER A 96 -1.11 -8.03 6.19
N GLY A 97 -0.33 -7.15 6.82
CA GLY A 97 0.28 -7.41 8.12
C GLY A 97 1.08 -6.22 8.64
N TYR A 98 2.15 -6.52 9.36
CA TYR A 98 3.10 -5.53 9.87
C TYR A 98 4.49 -5.76 9.29
N GLU A 99 5.29 -4.70 9.13
CA GLU A 99 6.67 -4.82 8.70
C GLU A 99 7.44 -5.76 9.65
N LEU A 100 8.16 -6.71 9.07
CA LEU A 100 8.89 -7.71 9.83
C LEU A 100 10.21 -7.14 10.33
N SER A 101 10.53 -7.39 11.61
CA SER A 101 11.77 -6.96 12.24
C SER A 101 12.99 -7.72 11.72
N HIS A 102 12.77 -8.94 11.23
CA HIS A 102 13.80 -9.82 10.64
C HIS A 102 13.16 -10.91 9.79
N GLY A 103 13.98 -11.79 9.18
CA GLY A 103 13.47 -12.96 8.45
C GLY A 103 12.77 -12.65 7.13
N TRP A 104 13.09 -11.55 6.47
CA TRP A 104 12.48 -11.14 5.20
C TRP A 104 12.59 -12.21 4.11
N ASP A 105 13.69 -12.97 4.07
CA ASP A 105 13.84 -14.12 3.15
C ASP A 105 12.80 -15.21 3.38
N GLN A 106 12.42 -15.45 4.64
CA GLN A 106 11.43 -16.45 4.98
C GLN A 106 10.04 -16.00 4.52
N PHE A 107 9.75 -14.71 4.70
CA PHE A 107 8.51 -14.10 4.20
C PHE A 107 8.43 -14.17 2.66
N ILE A 108 9.50 -13.81 1.95
CA ILE A 108 9.56 -13.86 0.48
C ILE A 108 9.28 -15.28 -0.03
N ARG A 109 9.88 -16.31 0.58
CA ARG A 109 9.60 -17.70 0.20
C ARG A 109 8.14 -18.06 0.38
N ALA A 110 7.53 -17.66 1.49
CA ALA A 110 6.12 -17.95 1.76
C ALA A 110 5.17 -17.16 0.82
N LEU A 111 5.50 -15.89 0.54
CA LEU A 111 4.75 -15.08 -0.42
C LEU A 111 4.82 -15.69 -1.84
N PHE A 112 5.98 -16.14 -2.26
CA PHE A 112 6.12 -16.75 -3.58
C PHE A 112 5.47 -18.15 -3.64
N GLU A 113 5.48 -18.91 -2.56
CA GLU A 113 4.72 -20.15 -2.45
C GLU A 113 3.21 -19.92 -2.61
N LEU A 114 2.69 -18.85 -1.99
CA LEU A 114 1.29 -18.42 -2.17
C LEU A 114 1.02 -18.08 -3.64
N MET A 115 1.85 -17.26 -4.25
CA MET A 115 1.70 -16.84 -5.63
C MET A 115 1.76 -18.02 -6.61
N ASP A 116 2.71 -18.93 -6.41
CA ASP A 116 2.83 -20.13 -7.24
C ASP A 116 1.63 -21.09 -7.08
N THR A 117 1.11 -21.21 -5.83
CA THR A 117 -0.06 -22.05 -5.53
C THR A 117 -1.30 -21.64 -6.32
N PHE A 118 -1.51 -20.34 -6.52
CA PHE A 118 -2.68 -19.80 -7.23
C PHE A 118 -2.36 -19.31 -8.66
N GLY A 119 -1.12 -19.45 -9.11
CA GLY A 119 -0.70 -19.02 -10.44
C GLY A 119 -0.60 -17.50 -10.61
N SER A 120 -0.49 -16.72 -9.51
CA SER A 120 -0.29 -15.28 -9.58
C SER A 120 1.07 -14.92 -10.16
N ARG A 121 1.08 -14.05 -11.19
CA ARG A 121 2.30 -13.61 -11.89
C ARG A 121 2.55 -12.11 -11.76
N THR A 122 1.55 -11.39 -11.27
CA THR A 122 1.62 -9.94 -11.03
C THR A 122 1.56 -9.66 -9.54
N LEU A 123 2.52 -8.88 -9.06
CA LEU A 123 2.61 -8.44 -7.67
C LEU A 123 2.63 -6.93 -7.58
N VAL A 124 1.81 -6.39 -6.69
CA VAL A 124 1.81 -4.97 -6.34
C VAL A 124 2.09 -4.80 -4.87
N THR A 125 2.95 -3.87 -4.51
CA THR A 125 3.03 -3.40 -3.13
C THR A 125 2.58 -1.96 -3.03
N ILE A 126 1.93 -1.58 -1.93
CA ILE A 126 1.44 -0.23 -1.68
C ILE A 126 2.13 0.33 -0.45
N GLY A 127 2.78 1.49 -0.58
CA GLY A 127 3.43 2.19 0.51
C GLY A 127 3.00 3.65 0.60
N GLY A 128 3.29 4.28 1.73
CA GLY A 128 3.13 5.70 1.97
C GLY A 128 4.42 6.30 2.48
N LEU A 129 4.76 7.50 2.04
CA LEU A 129 5.91 8.26 2.53
C LEU A 129 5.53 9.72 2.83
N ILE A 130 6.19 10.30 3.82
CA ILE A 130 6.05 11.73 4.11
C ILE A 130 6.84 12.53 3.08
N ASP A 131 6.21 13.56 2.49
CA ASP A 131 6.85 14.41 1.48
C ASP A 131 6.43 15.88 1.63
N ARG A 132 7.25 16.77 1.07
CA ARG A 132 6.99 18.20 0.95
C ARG A 132 6.00 18.46 -0.19
N THR A 133 4.77 18.06 0.00
CA THR A 133 3.68 18.23 -0.96
C THR A 133 2.46 18.84 -0.27
N PRO A 134 1.74 19.79 -0.88
CA PRO A 134 0.53 20.35 -0.30
C PRO A 134 -0.69 19.47 -0.59
N HIS A 135 -1.68 19.48 0.31
CA HIS A 135 -2.96 18.81 0.08
C HIS A 135 -3.82 19.49 -1.00
N THR A 136 -3.53 20.74 -1.35
CA THR A 136 -4.27 21.55 -2.33
C THR A 136 -3.86 21.30 -3.78
N ARG A 137 -2.89 20.46 -4.03
CA ARG A 137 -2.42 20.08 -5.38
C ARG A 137 -2.69 18.59 -5.64
N PRO A 138 -2.63 18.12 -6.89
CA PRO A 138 -2.73 16.70 -7.21
C PRO A 138 -1.79 15.84 -6.38
N VAL A 139 -2.29 14.70 -5.90
CA VAL A 139 -1.48 13.78 -5.08
C VAL A 139 -0.31 13.26 -5.90
N ARG A 140 0.90 13.44 -5.37
CA ARG A 140 2.11 12.90 -5.99
C ARG A 140 2.21 11.41 -5.69
N LEU A 141 2.48 10.62 -6.74
CA LEU A 141 2.73 9.19 -6.62
C LEU A 141 4.07 8.85 -7.25
N SER A 142 4.81 7.98 -6.60
CA SER A 142 6.03 7.40 -7.16
C SER A 142 5.95 5.87 -7.25
N PHE A 143 6.84 5.29 -8.05
CA PHE A 143 6.86 3.85 -8.26
C PHE A 143 8.28 3.31 -8.46
N LEU A 144 8.43 2.00 -8.19
CA LEU A 144 9.54 1.19 -8.66
C LEU A 144 8.99 -0.13 -9.22
N THR A 145 9.64 -0.70 -10.22
CA THR A 145 9.11 -1.89 -10.91
C THR A 145 10.21 -2.78 -11.49
N THR A 146 9.90 -4.05 -11.68
CA THR A 146 10.76 -5.03 -12.38
C THR A 146 10.44 -5.14 -13.86
N SER A 147 9.32 -4.56 -14.33
CA SER A 147 8.75 -4.78 -15.66
C SER A 147 8.80 -3.49 -16.50
N LYS A 148 9.40 -3.59 -17.72
CA LYS A 148 9.35 -2.49 -18.69
C LYS A 148 7.92 -2.13 -19.09
N ARG A 149 7.02 -3.12 -19.16
CA ARG A 149 5.60 -2.91 -19.48
C ARG A 149 4.93 -2.06 -18.40
N LEU A 150 5.10 -2.43 -17.12
CA LEU A 150 4.55 -1.68 -15.99
C LEU A 150 5.20 -0.30 -15.87
N TYR A 151 6.51 -0.18 -16.16
CA TYR A 151 7.19 1.11 -16.21
C TYR A 151 6.51 2.06 -17.21
N GLY A 152 6.29 1.59 -18.46
CA GLY A 152 5.62 2.40 -19.49
C GLY A 152 4.21 2.82 -19.08
N LYS A 153 3.42 1.94 -18.46
CA LYS A 153 2.09 2.27 -17.95
C LYS A 153 2.14 3.33 -16.83
N CYS A 154 3.03 3.16 -15.85
CA CYS A 154 3.21 4.14 -14.77
C CYS A 154 3.60 5.52 -15.31
N MET A 155 4.54 5.58 -16.26
CA MET A 155 4.95 6.85 -16.89
C MET A 155 3.80 7.51 -17.66
N ALA A 156 3.04 6.73 -18.44
CA ALA A 156 1.88 7.24 -19.19
C ALA A 156 0.77 7.78 -18.27
N LEU A 157 0.66 7.27 -17.05
CA LEU A 157 -0.28 7.72 -16.03
C LEU A 157 0.25 8.88 -15.17
N GLY A 158 1.45 9.38 -15.46
CA GLY A 158 2.05 10.53 -14.78
C GLY A 158 2.68 10.22 -13.42
N LEU A 159 2.96 8.96 -13.10
CA LEU A 159 3.69 8.62 -11.88
C LEU A 159 5.18 8.92 -12.03
N ASN A 160 5.85 9.18 -10.89
CA ASN A 160 7.28 9.47 -10.85
C ASN A 160 8.09 8.19 -10.62
N PRO A 161 9.08 7.86 -11.45
CA PRO A 161 9.99 6.77 -11.12
C PRO A 161 10.80 7.14 -9.88
N SER A 162 10.89 6.20 -8.91
CA SER A 162 11.67 6.43 -7.69
C SER A 162 13.15 6.50 -8.00
N ASN A 163 13.82 7.52 -7.46
CA ASN A 163 15.26 7.66 -7.49
C ASN A 163 15.76 7.85 -6.06
N TYR A 164 16.20 6.75 -5.43
CA TYR A 164 16.51 6.71 -4.01
C TYR A 164 17.74 5.84 -3.72
N ARG A 165 18.58 6.33 -2.82
CA ARG A 165 19.70 5.59 -2.26
C ARG A 165 19.73 5.78 -0.75
N GLY A 166 19.48 4.70 -0.01
CA GLY A 166 19.42 4.73 1.47
C GLY A 166 19.00 3.37 2.03
N PRO A 167 18.53 3.31 3.29
CA PRO A 167 18.00 2.10 3.90
C PRO A 167 16.85 1.51 3.08
N ALA A 168 16.89 0.21 2.82
CA ALA A 168 15.83 -0.48 2.08
C ALA A 168 14.58 -0.66 2.94
N SER A 169 13.41 -0.43 2.35
CA SER A 169 12.14 -0.89 2.91
C SER A 169 11.88 -2.36 2.56
N MET A 170 11.01 -3.01 3.31
CA MET A 170 10.54 -4.34 2.96
C MET A 170 9.83 -4.37 1.58
N HIS A 171 9.16 -3.28 1.17
CA HIS A 171 8.62 -3.13 -0.19
C HIS A 171 9.70 -3.27 -1.27
N SER A 172 10.81 -2.53 -1.12
CA SER A 172 11.94 -2.61 -2.07
C SER A 172 12.53 -4.01 -2.14
N TYR A 173 12.62 -4.68 -0.99
CA TYR A 173 13.11 -6.05 -0.89
C TYR A 173 12.18 -7.05 -1.60
N ILE A 174 10.86 -6.91 -1.43
CA ILE A 174 9.84 -7.71 -2.14
C ILE A 174 9.99 -7.53 -3.65
N ILE A 175 10.05 -6.29 -4.14
CA ILE A 175 10.17 -6.00 -5.57
C ILE A 175 11.47 -6.55 -6.16
N HIS A 176 12.61 -6.35 -5.48
CA HIS A 176 13.89 -6.88 -5.93
C HIS A 176 13.84 -8.40 -6.13
N ASN A 177 13.34 -9.14 -5.13
CA ASN A 177 13.24 -10.60 -5.21
C ASN A 177 12.22 -11.07 -6.25
N SER A 178 11.14 -10.31 -6.45
CA SER A 178 10.17 -10.57 -7.53
C SER A 178 10.83 -10.50 -8.90
N GLY A 179 11.73 -9.52 -9.12
CA GLY A 179 12.52 -9.42 -10.34
C GLY A 179 13.44 -10.61 -10.55
N LEU A 180 14.12 -11.07 -9.50
CA LEU A 180 14.97 -12.27 -9.57
C LEU A 180 14.16 -13.54 -9.91
N LYS A 181 12.91 -13.62 -9.50
CA LYS A 181 11.98 -14.72 -9.83
C LYS A 181 11.34 -14.57 -11.21
N GLY A 182 11.52 -13.43 -11.90
CA GLY A 182 10.91 -13.17 -13.20
C GLY A 182 9.41 -12.82 -13.12
N LEU A 183 8.93 -12.32 -11.98
CA LEU A 183 7.57 -11.82 -11.81
C LEU A 183 7.44 -10.37 -12.31
N GLU A 184 6.28 -10.01 -12.83
CA GLU A 184 5.93 -8.61 -13.04
C GLU A 184 5.51 -7.98 -11.71
N ALA A 185 6.33 -7.07 -11.20
CA ALA A 185 6.07 -6.44 -9.91
C ALA A 185 6.20 -4.92 -9.98
N VAL A 186 5.34 -4.22 -9.25
CA VAL A 186 5.38 -2.77 -9.06
C VAL A 186 5.09 -2.40 -7.61
N SER A 187 5.84 -1.45 -7.08
CA SER A 187 5.54 -0.80 -5.81
C SER A 187 5.03 0.60 -6.09
N LEU A 188 3.86 0.92 -5.55
CA LEU A 188 3.23 2.24 -5.65
C LEU A 188 3.36 2.95 -4.30
N TRP A 189 3.79 4.20 -4.33
CA TRP A 189 4.02 5.01 -3.14
C TRP A 189 3.20 6.28 -3.21
N GLY A 190 2.29 6.45 -2.24
CA GLY A 190 1.54 7.68 -2.03
C GLY A 190 2.34 8.68 -1.19
N HIS A 191 2.43 9.93 -1.66
CA HIS A 191 3.13 10.99 -0.96
C HIS A 191 2.16 11.76 -0.07
N VAL A 192 2.44 11.75 1.24
CA VAL A 192 1.61 12.36 2.29
C VAL A 192 2.24 13.67 2.72
N PRO A 193 1.47 14.78 2.83
CA PRO A 193 1.99 16.06 3.29
C PRO A 193 2.66 15.98 4.67
N THR A 194 3.80 16.64 4.84
CA THR A 194 4.59 16.65 6.09
C THR A 194 3.80 17.13 7.31
N TYR A 195 2.78 17.97 7.12
CA TYR A 195 1.93 18.52 8.18
C TYR A 195 0.68 17.68 8.49
N LEU A 196 0.47 16.55 7.81
CA LEU A 196 -0.68 15.66 8.03
C LEU A 196 -0.21 14.29 8.53
N ASN A 197 -0.17 14.13 9.85
CA ASN A 197 0.17 12.84 10.48
C ASN A 197 -1.11 12.10 10.92
N ILE A 198 -2.05 11.94 10.00
CA ILE A 198 -3.33 11.26 10.22
C ILE A 198 -3.64 10.34 9.02
N PRO A 199 -4.54 9.35 9.19
CA PRO A 199 -5.03 8.53 8.08
C PRO A 199 -5.51 9.39 6.91
N ASN A 200 -5.02 9.11 5.68
CA ASN A 200 -5.20 10.00 4.54
C ASN A 200 -5.96 9.30 3.38
N PRO A 201 -7.30 9.31 3.38
CA PRO A 201 -8.12 8.68 2.36
C PRO A 201 -7.95 9.31 0.97
N ARG A 202 -7.53 10.57 0.88
CA ARG A 202 -7.24 11.23 -0.39
C ARG A 202 -6.06 10.58 -1.12
N VAL A 203 -4.97 10.30 -0.38
CA VAL A 203 -3.79 9.63 -0.94
C VAL A 203 -4.11 8.17 -1.27
N VAL A 204 -4.89 7.49 -0.41
CA VAL A 204 -5.39 6.12 -0.68
C VAL A 204 -6.19 6.08 -1.98
N LEU A 205 -7.13 7.02 -2.18
CA LEU A 205 -7.90 7.14 -3.42
C LEU A 205 -7.00 7.25 -4.64
N ALA A 206 -6.04 8.19 -4.61
CA ALA A 206 -5.12 8.41 -5.72
C ALA A 206 -4.28 7.15 -6.04
N VAL A 207 -3.84 6.41 -5.02
CA VAL A 207 -3.11 5.14 -5.21
C VAL A 207 -4.00 4.09 -5.85
N LEU A 208 -5.23 3.89 -5.37
CA LEU A 208 -6.13 2.86 -5.88
C LEU A 208 -6.67 3.17 -7.27
N GLU A 209 -6.90 4.44 -7.63
CA GLU A 209 -7.20 4.85 -9.00
C GLU A 209 -6.07 4.48 -9.98
N LYS A 210 -4.82 4.76 -9.59
CA LYS A 210 -3.66 4.42 -10.42
C LYS A 210 -3.44 2.90 -10.47
N LEU A 211 -3.64 2.19 -9.36
CA LEU A 211 -3.62 0.73 -9.32
C LEU A 211 -4.62 0.15 -10.32
N SER A 212 -5.88 0.60 -10.27
CA SER A 212 -6.94 0.21 -11.21
C SER A 212 -6.51 0.41 -12.66
N SER A 213 -5.98 1.59 -12.98
CA SER A 213 -5.53 1.95 -14.34
C SER A 213 -4.31 1.14 -14.80
N ILE A 214 -3.30 0.91 -13.93
CA ILE A 214 -2.08 0.16 -14.25
C ILE A 214 -2.41 -1.31 -14.54
N LEU A 215 -3.31 -1.88 -13.74
CA LEU A 215 -3.69 -3.30 -13.84
C LEU A 215 -4.85 -3.54 -14.81
N GLU A 216 -5.52 -2.48 -15.28
CA GLU A 216 -6.70 -2.55 -16.16
C GLU A 216 -7.85 -3.35 -15.53
N ILE A 217 -8.07 -3.12 -14.24
CA ILE A 217 -9.15 -3.71 -13.45
C ILE A 217 -10.10 -2.63 -12.94
N SER A 218 -11.37 -2.97 -12.73
CA SER A 218 -12.37 -2.03 -12.19
C SER A 218 -12.47 -2.20 -10.69
N LEU A 219 -12.08 -1.19 -9.90
CA LEU A 219 -12.24 -1.19 -8.45
C LEU A 219 -13.46 -0.38 -8.02
N SER A 220 -14.16 -0.81 -6.98
CA SER A 220 -15.29 -0.10 -6.37
C SER A 220 -14.77 1.01 -5.46
N LEU A 221 -14.69 2.26 -5.96
CA LEU A 221 -14.05 3.38 -5.24
C LEU A 221 -15.05 4.45 -4.75
N GLU A 222 -16.37 4.26 -4.94
CA GLU A 222 -17.41 5.28 -4.69
C GLU A 222 -17.38 5.82 -3.25
N ARG A 223 -17.26 4.93 -2.27
CA ARG A 223 -17.18 5.33 -0.87
C ARG A 223 -15.89 6.13 -0.59
N LEU A 224 -14.78 5.73 -1.19
CA LEU A 224 -13.49 6.38 -0.98
C LEU A 224 -13.45 7.79 -1.55
N TYR A 225 -14.16 8.07 -2.64
CA TYR A 225 -14.37 9.42 -3.14
C TYR A 225 -15.05 10.31 -2.10
N VAL A 226 -16.08 9.80 -1.42
CA VAL A 226 -16.79 10.53 -0.35
C VAL A 226 -15.85 10.77 0.84
N ASP A 227 -15.14 9.74 1.27
CA ASP A 227 -14.21 9.82 2.41
C ASP A 227 -13.07 10.83 2.13
N ALA A 228 -12.54 10.85 0.91
CA ALA A 228 -11.51 11.80 0.47
C ALA A 228 -12.05 13.25 0.45
N ALA A 229 -13.28 13.47 -0.04
CA ALA A 229 -13.89 14.79 -0.07
C ALA A 229 -14.16 15.33 1.35
N VAL A 230 -14.64 14.48 2.26
CA VAL A 230 -14.81 14.84 3.68
C VAL A 230 -13.48 15.16 4.34
N PHE A 231 -12.44 14.39 4.05
CA PHE A 231 -11.09 14.64 4.53
C PHE A 231 -10.57 15.99 4.05
N ASP A 232 -10.67 16.29 2.75
CA ASP A 232 -10.22 17.56 2.17
C ASP A 232 -10.93 18.76 2.82
N SER A 233 -12.24 18.67 3.03
CA SER A 233 -13.02 19.72 3.71
C SER A 233 -12.51 19.99 5.14
N LYS A 234 -12.22 18.92 5.91
CA LYS A 234 -11.69 19.04 7.27
C LYS A 234 -10.28 19.64 7.29
N VAL A 235 -9.41 19.22 6.37
CA VAL A 235 -8.04 19.75 6.28
C VAL A 235 -8.07 21.22 5.86
N ASN A 236 -8.89 21.60 4.87
CA ASN A 236 -9.06 22.99 4.48
C ASN A 236 -9.51 23.88 5.67
N SER A 237 -10.52 23.44 6.43
CA SER A 237 -10.99 24.18 7.61
C SER A 237 -9.92 24.32 8.68
N LEU A 238 -9.10 23.28 8.90
CA LEU A 238 -7.97 23.33 9.84
C LEU A 238 -6.93 24.35 9.38
N VAL A 239 -6.55 24.32 8.11
CA VAL A 239 -5.58 25.25 7.52
C VAL A 239 -6.12 26.68 7.58
N GLU A 240 -7.39 26.91 7.31
CA GLU A 240 -8.02 28.24 7.38
C GLU A 240 -8.04 28.82 8.80
N SER A 241 -8.03 27.99 9.84
CA SER A 241 -8.04 28.41 11.24
C SER A 241 -6.66 28.66 11.86
N ASP A 242 -5.57 28.31 11.14
CA ASP A 242 -4.19 28.36 11.66
C ASP A 242 -3.27 29.07 10.66
N GLU A 243 -2.81 30.28 11.02
CA GLU A 243 -1.98 31.13 10.16
C GLU A 243 -0.60 30.50 9.88
N ASP A 244 0.01 29.82 10.84
CA ASP A 244 1.32 29.16 10.66
C ASP A 244 1.18 28.02 9.64
N LEU A 245 0.08 27.26 9.75
CA LEU A 245 -0.21 26.18 8.82
C LEU A 245 -0.53 26.69 7.42
N LYS A 246 -1.22 27.82 7.28
CA LYS A 246 -1.43 28.51 5.98
C LYS A 246 -0.12 28.87 5.31
N GLU A 247 0.82 29.40 6.09
CA GLU A 247 2.12 29.82 5.55
C GLU A 247 2.93 28.60 5.06
N ILE A 248 2.91 27.51 5.83
CA ILE A 248 3.50 26.22 5.43
C ILE A 248 2.88 25.73 4.12
N VAL A 249 1.56 25.70 4.01
CA VAL A 249 0.85 25.23 2.82
C VAL A 249 1.19 26.08 1.61
N ARG A 250 1.19 27.43 1.73
CA ARG A 250 1.57 28.34 0.64
C ARG A 250 3.01 28.11 0.15
N SER A 251 3.95 27.92 1.08
CA SER A 251 5.34 27.59 0.72
C SER A 251 5.43 26.29 -0.06
N LEU A 252 4.73 25.25 0.38
CA LEU A 252 4.69 23.95 -0.29
C LEU A 252 4.00 24.02 -1.66
N GLU A 253 2.98 24.86 -1.83
CA GLU A 253 2.34 25.10 -3.12
C GLU A 253 3.31 25.72 -4.13
N GLN A 254 4.09 26.71 -3.72
CA GLN A 254 5.10 27.33 -4.55
C GLN A 254 6.17 26.33 -5.00
N GLU A 255 6.70 25.56 -4.04
CA GLU A 255 7.67 24.50 -4.33
C GLU A 255 7.12 23.45 -5.31
N TYR A 256 5.88 23.03 -5.10
CA TYR A 256 5.21 22.06 -5.96
C TYR A 256 5.06 22.61 -7.39
N ASP A 257 4.53 23.82 -7.53
CA ASP A 257 4.26 24.45 -8.81
C ASP A 257 5.56 24.75 -9.59
N GLU A 258 6.67 25.06 -8.89
CA GLU A 258 8.00 25.21 -9.51
C GLU A 258 8.56 23.87 -10.01
N GLN A 259 8.42 22.80 -9.22
CA GLN A 259 8.87 21.46 -9.64
C GLN A 259 8.10 20.96 -10.87
N GLU A 260 6.78 21.18 -10.91
CA GLU A 260 5.97 20.77 -12.06
C GLU A 260 6.32 21.58 -13.33
N ARG A 261 6.58 22.89 -13.22
CA ARG A 261 7.06 23.70 -14.35
C ARG A 261 8.39 23.20 -14.91
N ASN A 262 9.34 22.89 -14.03
CA ASN A 262 10.64 22.36 -14.43
C ASN A 262 10.51 20.98 -15.09
N ARG A 263 9.59 20.14 -14.63
CA ARG A 263 9.34 18.82 -15.21
C ARG A 263 8.81 18.90 -16.64
N VAL A 264 7.90 19.82 -16.93
CA VAL A 264 7.33 20.02 -18.27
C VAL A 264 8.41 20.53 -19.24
N SER A 265 9.30 21.43 -18.80
CA SER A 265 10.36 22.01 -19.65
C SER A 265 11.47 21.01 -20.05
N TYR A 266 11.56 19.83 -19.43
CA TYR A 266 12.51 18.78 -19.82
C TYR A 266 11.92 17.74 -20.80
N ILE A 267 10.64 17.86 -21.13
CA ILE A 267 9.93 16.92 -22.03
C ILE A 267 9.74 17.53 -23.44
N ASP A 268 9.85 18.85 -23.56
CA ASP A 268 9.88 19.58 -24.83
C ASP A 268 11.31 19.71 -25.35
#